data_265827ca27977421a95b3caba33c5bef
#
_entry.id   265827ca27977421a95b3caba33c5bef
#
_cell.length_a   1.000
_cell.length_b   1.000
_cell.length_c   1.000
_cell.angle_alpha   90.00
_cell.angle_beta   90.00
_cell.angle_gamma   90.00
#
_symmetry.space_group_name_H-M   'P 1'
#
loop_
_entity.id
_entity.type
_entity.pdbx_description
1 polymer ?
#
loop_
_entity_poly.entity_id
_entity_poly.type
_entity_poly.pdbx_seq_one_letter_code
_entity_poly.pdbx_strand_id
1 'polypeptide(L)'
;MLKPGVLNRRLVGEVISRLEKKGLKLVGLKMIHINPELASNHYLEHKEKSFYDALVSYITSGPVVAMVWQGDDCISVIRKLVGATNPLEAQPGTIRGDFCLHTQHNIIHASDSP
;
A
#
# COMPACT_ATOMS: atom_id res chain seq x y z
N MET A 1 -1.74 3.95 0.06
CA MET A 1 -0.35 4.42 -0.10
C MET A 1 0.46 3.37 -0.86
N LEU A 2 1.09 3.79 -1.93
CA LEU A 2 2.00 2.93 -2.68
C LEU A 2 3.40 3.04 -2.07
N LYS A 3 3.98 1.91 -1.71
CA LYS A 3 5.27 1.82 -1.02
C LYS A 3 6.44 1.92 -2.03
N PRO A 4 7.68 2.14 -1.56
CA PRO A 4 8.81 2.39 -2.47
C PRO A 4 9.02 1.33 -3.56
N GLY A 5 8.76 0.05 -3.29
CA GLY A 5 8.90 -1.01 -4.27
C GLY A 5 8.02 -0.84 -5.51
N VAL A 6 6.85 -0.23 -5.37
CA VAL A 6 5.95 0.03 -6.50
C VAL A 6 6.57 1.01 -7.47
N LEU A 7 7.19 2.08 -6.95
CA LEU A 7 7.85 3.08 -7.78
C LEU A 7 9.06 2.48 -8.48
N ASN A 8 9.88 1.73 -7.75
CA ASN A 8 11.07 1.07 -8.32
C ASN A 8 10.71 0.09 -9.43
N ARG A 9 9.58 -0.61 -9.30
CA ARG A 9 9.11 -1.58 -10.28
C ARG A 9 8.24 -0.95 -11.37
N ARG A 10 8.01 0.36 -11.32
CA ARG A 10 7.21 1.11 -12.32
C ARG A 10 5.76 0.61 -12.40
N LEU A 11 5.17 0.27 -11.26
CA LEU A 11 3.81 -0.25 -11.17
C LEU A 11 2.78 0.79 -10.69
N VAL A 12 3.18 2.05 -10.49
CA VAL A 12 2.27 3.11 -10.00
C VAL A 12 1.05 3.25 -10.92
N GLY A 13 1.29 3.36 -12.22
CA GLY A 13 0.21 3.51 -13.20
C GLY A 13 -0.72 2.31 -13.24
N GLU A 14 -0.19 1.10 -13.10
CA GLU A 14 -0.99 -0.12 -13.09
C GLU A 14 -1.94 -0.15 -11.90
N VAL A 15 -1.46 0.20 -10.70
CA VAL A 15 -2.28 0.22 -9.50
C VAL A 15 -3.37 1.28 -9.61
N ILE A 16 -3.01 2.51 -10.00
CA ILE A 16 -3.98 3.60 -10.17
C ILE A 16 -5.03 3.21 -11.20
N SER A 17 -4.63 2.62 -12.32
CA SER A 17 -5.54 2.17 -13.36
C SER A 17 -6.57 1.18 -12.83
N ARG A 18 -6.15 0.21 -12.02
CA ARG A 18 -7.07 -0.78 -11.44
C ARG A 18 -8.13 -0.15 -10.55
N LEU A 19 -7.73 0.84 -9.73
CA LEU A 19 -8.67 1.53 -8.85
C LEU A 19 -9.64 2.40 -9.64
N GLU A 20 -9.15 3.12 -10.66
CA GLU A 20 -10.00 3.94 -11.51
C GLU A 20 -10.97 3.10 -12.36
N LYS A 21 -10.50 2.01 -12.93
CA LYS A 21 -11.35 1.12 -13.73
C LYS A 21 -12.47 0.48 -12.92
N LYS A 22 -12.25 0.28 -11.63
CA LYS A 22 -13.29 -0.22 -10.74
C LYS A 22 -14.44 0.80 -10.54
N GLY A 23 -14.16 2.08 -10.80
CA GLY A 23 -15.14 3.14 -10.66
C GLY A 23 -14.88 4.11 -9.52
N LEU A 24 -13.73 3.98 -8.86
CA LEU A 24 -13.35 4.90 -7.79
C LEU A 24 -12.79 6.19 -8.36
N LYS A 25 -12.99 7.30 -7.64
CA LYS A 25 -12.48 8.61 -8.05
C LYS A 25 -11.25 8.98 -7.24
N LEU A 26 -10.17 9.31 -7.94
CA LEU A 26 -8.95 9.82 -7.31
C LEU A 26 -9.14 11.30 -6.98
N VAL A 27 -9.11 11.65 -5.69
CA VAL A 27 -9.33 13.03 -5.24
C VAL A 27 -8.11 13.66 -4.60
N GLY A 28 -7.08 12.87 -4.29
CA GLY A 28 -5.81 13.37 -3.77
C GLY A 28 -4.66 12.46 -4.19
N LEU A 29 -3.54 13.07 -4.57
CA LEU A 29 -2.35 12.34 -5.01
C LEU A 29 -1.12 13.14 -4.65
N LYS A 30 -0.19 12.52 -3.92
CA LYS A 30 1.04 13.18 -3.50
C LYS A 30 2.18 12.18 -3.40
N MET A 31 3.32 12.51 -3.99
CA MET A 31 4.55 11.76 -3.79
C MET A 31 5.29 12.38 -2.61
N ILE A 32 5.60 11.59 -1.59
CA ILE A 32 6.29 12.06 -0.39
C ILE A 32 7.41 11.09 -0.01
N HIS A 33 8.36 11.60 0.76
CA HIS A 33 9.42 10.80 1.36
C HIS A 33 9.15 10.69 2.86
N ILE A 34 8.89 9.48 3.35
CA ILE A 34 8.56 9.27 4.76
C ILE A 34 9.84 9.25 5.57
N ASN A 35 9.94 10.12 6.59
CA ASN A 35 11.08 10.13 7.50
C ASN A 35 10.94 9.02 8.57
N PRO A 36 12.03 8.65 9.26
CA PRO A 36 11.98 7.58 10.26
C PRO A 36 10.98 7.81 11.39
N GLU A 37 10.80 9.04 11.83
CA GLU A 37 9.83 9.37 12.88
C GLU A 37 8.40 9.08 12.44
N LEU A 38 8.03 9.54 11.26
CA LEU A 38 6.70 9.28 10.70
C LEU A 38 6.47 7.78 10.49
N ALA A 39 7.48 7.06 10.01
CA ALA A 39 7.41 5.61 9.83
C ALA A 39 7.22 4.89 11.16
N SER A 40 7.93 5.31 12.19
CA SER A 40 7.80 4.74 13.53
C SER A 40 6.39 4.92 14.08
N ASN A 41 5.80 6.11 13.89
CA ASN A 41 4.42 6.36 14.31
C ASN A 41 3.42 5.53 13.53
N HIS A 42 3.63 5.37 12.23
CA HIS A 42 2.74 4.57 11.36
C HIS A 42 2.71 3.09 11.77
N TYR A 43 3.86 2.55 12.19
CA TYR A 43 3.99 1.15 12.58
C TYR A 43 4.06 0.94 14.09
N LEU A 44 3.64 1.92 14.90
CA LEU A 44 3.79 1.88 16.36
C LEU A 44 3.18 0.62 16.97
N GLU A 45 2.04 0.16 16.48
CA GLU A 45 1.37 -1.05 16.96
C GLU A 45 2.20 -2.32 16.72
N HIS A 46 3.19 -2.27 15.83
CA HIS A 46 4.08 -3.40 15.50
C HIS A 46 5.45 -3.31 16.17
N LYS A 47 5.68 -2.30 17.03
CA LYS A 47 7.00 -1.99 17.58
C LYS A 47 7.67 -3.18 18.29
N GLU A 48 6.89 -4.00 18.98
CA GLU A 48 7.41 -5.17 19.70
C GLU A 48 7.62 -6.40 18.80
N LYS A 49 7.18 -6.34 17.54
CA LYS A 49 7.28 -7.46 16.62
C LYS A 49 8.65 -7.50 15.94
N SER A 50 9.15 -8.72 15.70
CA SER A 50 10.48 -8.94 15.11
C SER A 50 10.67 -8.29 13.73
N PHE A 51 9.59 -8.05 12.99
CA PHE A 51 9.66 -7.45 11.64
C PHE A 51 9.56 -5.92 11.63
N TYR A 52 9.48 -5.27 12.82
CA TYR A 52 9.31 -3.81 12.91
C TYR A 52 10.41 -3.03 12.20
N ASP A 53 11.67 -3.37 12.47
CA ASP A 53 12.80 -2.68 11.85
C ASP A 53 12.81 -2.83 10.33
N ALA A 54 12.44 -4.00 9.84
CA ALA A 54 12.33 -4.24 8.40
C ALA A 54 11.26 -3.39 7.76
N LEU A 55 10.09 -3.22 8.42
CA LEU A 55 9.02 -2.37 7.93
C LEU A 55 9.45 -0.90 7.85
N VAL A 56 10.07 -0.39 8.90
CA VAL A 56 10.55 1.01 8.94
C VAL A 56 11.62 1.24 7.89
N SER A 57 12.58 0.32 7.78
CA SER A 57 13.64 0.41 6.79
C SER A 57 13.09 0.43 5.36
N TYR A 58 12.12 -0.43 5.07
CA TYR A 58 11.51 -0.50 3.73
C TYR A 58 10.74 0.78 3.39
N ILE A 59 9.86 1.26 4.28
CA ILE A 59 9.01 2.42 4.00
C ILE A 59 9.83 3.71 3.86
N THR A 60 11.01 3.78 4.46
CA THR A 60 11.90 4.93 4.36
C THR A 60 12.95 4.80 3.27
N SER A 61 12.97 3.70 2.52
CA SER A 61 14.01 3.43 1.51
C SER A 61 13.87 4.27 0.23
N GLY A 62 12.73 4.90 0.02
CA GLY A 62 12.47 5.71 -1.17
C GLY A 62 11.15 6.46 -1.06
N PRO A 63 10.76 7.22 -2.08
CA PRO A 63 9.49 7.93 -2.07
C PRO A 63 8.30 6.97 -2.10
N VAL A 64 7.18 7.44 -1.55
CA VAL A 64 5.90 6.73 -1.58
C VAL A 64 4.85 7.62 -2.27
N VAL A 65 3.78 7.01 -2.76
CA VAL A 65 2.66 7.76 -3.32
C VAL A 65 1.47 7.61 -2.38
N ALA A 66 1.08 8.73 -1.75
CA ALA A 66 -0.10 8.81 -0.92
C ALA A 66 -1.30 9.20 -1.79
N MET A 67 -2.42 8.54 -1.61
CA MET A 67 -3.62 8.75 -2.42
C MET A 67 -4.85 8.84 -1.54
N VAL A 68 -5.82 9.62 -1.99
CA VAL A 68 -7.16 9.65 -1.40
C VAL A 68 -8.17 9.30 -2.50
N TRP A 69 -8.97 8.30 -2.23
CA TRP A 69 -9.97 7.77 -3.15
C TRP A 69 -11.38 7.96 -2.60
N GLN A 70 -12.33 8.18 -3.48
CA GLN A 70 -13.73 8.38 -3.15
C GLN A 70 -14.61 7.43 -3.96
N GLY A 71 -15.64 6.89 -3.32
CA GLY A 71 -16.62 6.02 -3.96
C GLY A 71 -17.50 5.33 -2.92
N ASP A 72 -18.57 4.72 -3.38
CA ASP A 72 -19.45 3.95 -2.51
C ASP A 72 -18.71 2.72 -1.97
N ASP A 73 -18.82 2.52 -0.66
CA ASP A 73 -18.12 1.41 0.03
C ASP A 73 -16.61 1.38 -0.25
N CYS A 74 -16.00 2.55 -0.42
CA CYS A 74 -14.63 2.72 -0.90
C CYS A 74 -13.61 1.90 -0.12
N ILE A 75 -13.69 1.92 1.22
CA ILE A 75 -12.75 1.17 2.07
C ILE A 75 -12.82 -0.31 1.77
N SER A 76 -14.01 -0.88 1.78
CA SER A 76 -14.23 -2.31 1.51
C SER A 76 -13.80 -2.68 0.09
N VAL A 77 -14.14 -1.86 -0.90
CA VAL A 77 -13.79 -2.09 -2.31
C VAL A 77 -12.29 -2.07 -2.51
N ILE A 78 -11.60 -1.05 -1.98
CA ILE A 78 -10.14 -0.95 -2.12
C ILE A 78 -9.45 -2.14 -1.44
N ARG A 79 -9.88 -2.51 -0.25
CA ARG A 79 -9.28 -3.64 0.45
C ARG A 79 -9.45 -4.95 -0.32
N LYS A 80 -10.58 -5.15 -0.98
CA LYS A 80 -10.78 -6.31 -1.85
C LYS A 80 -9.87 -6.29 -3.07
N LEU A 81 -9.69 -5.12 -3.68
CA LEU A 81 -8.80 -4.96 -4.85
C LEU A 81 -7.34 -5.16 -4.48
N VAL A 82 -6.95 -4.71 -3.28
CA VAL A 82 -5.58 -4.87 -2.77
C VAL A 82 -5.28 -6.32 -2.42
N GLY A 83 -6.22 -7.03 -1.81
CA GLY A 83 -6.07 -8.43 -1.43
C GLY A 83 -5.57 -8.64 -0.02
N ALA A 84 -5.44 -9.91 0.36
CA ALA A 84 -5.01 -10.31 1.70
C ALA A 84 -3.64 -9.73 2.06
N THR A 85 -3.44 -9.42 3.33
CA THR A 85 -2.17 -8.86 3.83
C THR A 85 -0.99 -9.77 3.55
N ASN A 86 -1.17 -11.08 3.71
CA ASN A 86 -0.14 -12.05 3.33
C ASN A 86 -0.22 -12.30 1.82
N PRO A 87 0.84 -11.96 1.06
CA PRO A 87 0.82 -12.13 -0.40
C PRO A 87 0.58 -13.57 -0.86
N LEU A 88 0.98 -14.56 -0.07
CA LEU A 88 0.77 -15.96 -0.41
C LEU A 88 -0.72 -16.35 -0.36
N GLU A 89 -1.50 -15.66 0.44
CA GLU A 89 -2.94 -15.87 0.58
C GLU A 89 -3.77 -14.95 -0.31
N ALA A 90 -3.14 -13.92 -0.89
CA ALA A 90 -3.83 -12.99 -1.77
C ALA A 90 -4.21 -13.68 -3.08
N GLN A 91 -5.46 -13.54 -3.47
CA GLN A 91 -5.97 -14.16 -4.69
C GLN A 91 -5.36 -13.54 -5.95
N PRO A 92 -5.09 -14.33 -7.00
CA PRO A 92 -4.75 -13.77 -8.31
C PRO A 92 -5.84 -12.78 -8.76
N GLY A 93 -5.43 -11.69 -9.40
CA GLY A 93 -6.32 -10.59 -9.76
C GLY A 93 -6.33 -9.46 -8.76
N THR A 94 -5.95 -9.69 -7.51
CA THR A 94 -5.72 -8.62 -6.54
C THR A 94 -4.33 -8.01 -6.75
N ILE A 95 -4.13 -6.79 -6.26
CA ILE A 95 -2.84 -6.10 -6.42
C ILE A 95 -1.72 -6.91 -5.75
N ARG A 96 -1.93 -7.33 -4.51
CA ARG A 96 -0.94 -8.15 -3.80
C ARG A 96 -0.77 -9.53 -4.41
N GLY A 97 -1.85 -10.14 -4.86
CA GLY A 97 -1.79 -11.46 -5.51
C GLY A 97 -1.00 -11.45 -6.81
N ASP A 98 -1.10 -10.37 -7.57
CA ASP A 98 -0.43 -10.25 -8.87
C ASP A 98 1.02 -9.74 -8.77
N PHE A 99 1.31 -8.86 -7.80
CA PHE A 99 2.56 -8.11 -7.80
C PHE A 99 3.40 -8.23 -6.53
N CYS A 100 2.94 -8.91 -5.51
CA CYS A 100 3.62 -8.99 -4.23
C CYS A 100 3.96 -10.44 -3.88
N LEU A 101 5.19 -10.68 -3.45
CA LEU A 101 5.66 -12.02 -3.05
C LEU A 101 6.00 -12.10 -1.57
N HIS A 102 6.52 -11.02 -0.97
CA HIS A 102 6.97 -10.99 0.42
C HIS A 102 6.16 -10.03 1.27
N THR A 103 5.75 -10.46 2.47
CA THR A 103 4.94 -9.66 3.39
C THR A 103 5.64 -8.37 3.82
N GLN A 104 6.93 -8.44 4.17
CA GLN A 104 7.71 -7.28 4.61
C GLN A 104 8.00 -6.29 3.47
N HIS A 105 7.96 -6.75 2.24
CA HIS A 105 8.14 -5.93 1.04
C HIS A 105 6.86 -5.82 0.23
N ASN A 106 5.75 -5.83 0.92
CA ASN A 106 4.43 -5.59 0.36
C ASN A 106 4.38 -4.17 -0.24
N ILE A 107 3.71 -4.04 -1.37
CA ILE A 107 3.82 -2.86 -2.22
C ILE A 107 2.76 -1.79 -1.95
N ILE A 108 1.77 -2.08 -1.12
CA ILE A 108 0.64 -1.17 -0.93
C ILE A 108 0.09 -1.27 0.50
N HIS A 109 -0.36 -0.13 1.01
CA HIS A 109 -1.13 -0.02 2.24
C HIS A 109 -2.52 0.53 1.91
N ALA A 110 -3.55 -0.08 2.46
CA ALA A 110 -4.93 0.40 2.37
C ALA A 110 -5.50 0.59 3.77
N SER A 111 -6.14 1.75 4.00
CA SER A 111 -6.79 2.03 5.27
C SER A 111 -7.94 1.05 5.53
N ASP A 112 -8.21 0.79 6.79
CA ASP A 112 -9.37 0.03 7.26
C ASP A 112 -10.47 0.94 7.83
N SER A 113 -10.28 2.24 7.79
CA SER A 113 -11.21 3.26 8.29
C SER A 113 -11.06 4.56 7.50
N PRO A 114 -12.07 5.47 7.55
CA PRO A 114 -12.02 6.78 6.88
C PRO A 114 -10.89 7.71 7.29
#